data_efc6cb887e885c0e3d4ec84a0e2c5d23
#
_entry.id   efc6cb887e885c0e3d4ec84a0e2c5d23
#
_cell.length_a   1.000
_cell.length_b   1.000
_cell.length_c   1.000
_cell.angle_alpha   90.00
_cell.angle_beta   90.00
_cell.angle_gamma   90.00
#
_symmetry.space_group_name_H-M   'P 1'
#
loop_
_entity.id
_entity.type
_entity.pdbx_description
1 polymer ?
#
loop_
_entity_poly.entity_id
_entity_poly.type
_entity_poly.pdbx_seq_one_letter_code
_entity_poly.pdbx_strand_id
1 'polypeptide(L)'
;MIRIEPLEVSPQADAALETLLYETYVRGGFTDAILADTLLAAAVRARGEVLAARDGTDSLLGTVTLVPPGSPARRLATPEELELHLLAVRPDARRRGIGEALVRDALRRAQREGARGVVLWTQPTMDAAQRLYLRCGFERDASADFSRGARQFLVHRYVFCV
;
A
#
# COMPACT_ATOMS: atom_id res chain seq x y z
N MET A 1 -8.94 14.48 13.53
CA MET A 1 -9.28 13.05 13.60
C MET A 1 -9.12 12.41 12.23
N ILE A 2 -8.46 11.27 12.16
CA ILE A 2 -8.23 10.55 10.91
C ILE A 2 -9.25 9.43 10.76
N ARG A 3 -9.87 9.36 9.58
CA ARG A 3 -10.87 8.37 9.23
C ARG A 3 -10.29 7.48 8.12
N ILE A 4 -10.34 6.16 8.30
CA ILE A 4 -9.93 5.19 7.27
C ILE A 4 -11.19 4.51 6.73
N GLU A 5 -11.35 4.58 5.40
CA GLU A 5 -12.52 4.02 4.72
C GLU A 5 -12.17 3.63 3.29
N PRO A 6 -12.94 2.74 2.65
CA PRO A 6 -12.76 2.50 1.23
C PRO A 6 -12.89 3.79 0.43
N LEU A 7 -12.03 3.97 -0.57
CA LEU A 7 -12.08 5.16 -1.43
C LEU A 7 -13.27 5.03 -2.39
N GLU A 8 -14.18 6.01 -2.31
CA GLU A 8 -15.33 6.05 -3.19
C GLU A 8 -14.93 6.11 -4.67
N VAL A 9 -15.80 5.64 -5.56
CA VAL A 9 -15.58 5.71 -7.01
C VAL A 9 -16.22 7.00 -7.53
N SER A 10 -15.38 7.99 -7.81
CA SER A 10 -15.80 9.26 -8.38
C SER A 10 -14.64 9.88 -9.16
N PRO A 11 -14.91 10.78 -10.13
CA PRO A 11 -13.82 11.45 -10.84
C PRO A 11 -12.89 12.25 -9.91
N GLN A 12 -13.44 12.84 -8.86
CA GLN A 12 -12.66 13.61 -7.88
C GLN A 12 -11.73 12.70 -7.06
N ALA A 13 -12.26 11.58 -6.57
CA ALA A 13 -11.49 10.62 -5.80
C ALA A 13 -10.40 9.99 -6.68
N ASP A 14 -10.71 9.64 -7.91
CA ASP A 14 -9.76 9.07 -8.84
C ASP A 14 -8.63 10.05 -9.17
N ALA A 15 -8.96 11.31 -9.41
CA ALA A 15 -7.95 12.34 -9.67
C ALA A 15 -7.03 12.55 -8.46
N ALA A 16 -7.58 12.58 -7.25
CA ALA A 16 -6.81 12.72 -6.03
C ALA A 16 -5.88 11.52 -5.81
N LEU A 17 -6.36 10.31 -6.05
CA LEU A 17 -5.57 9.09 -5.98
C LEU A 17 -4.40 9.13 -6.96
N GLU A 18 -4.67 9.46 -8.22
CA GLU A 18 -3.64 9.51 -9.26
C GLU A 18 -2.56 10.54 -8.95
N THR A 19 -2.96 11.71 -8.47
CA THR A 19 -2.01 12.74 -8.06
C THR A 19 -1.13 12.27 -6.93
N LEU A 20 -1.72 11.67 -5.90
CA LEU A 20 -0.98 11.16 -4.75
C LEU A 20 0.03 10.09 -5.14
N LEU A 21 -0.37 9.14 -5.95
CA LEU A 21 0.50 8.04 -6.37
C LEU A 21 1.61 8.50 -7.30
N TYR A 22 1.31 9.39 -8.23
CA TYR A 22 2.31 9.95 -9.12
C TYR A 22 3.38 10.72 -8.33
N GLU A 23 2.96 11.59 -7.43
CA GLU A 23 3.88 12.36 -6.58
C GLU A 23 4.75 11.44 -5.72
N THR A 24 4.16 10.40 -5.14
CA THR A 24 4.87 9.49 -4.25
C THR A 24 5.84 8.60 -5.00
N TYR A 25 5.39 7.98 -6.08
CA TYR A 25 6.14 6.88 -6.73
C TYR A 25 6.93 7.32 -7.95
N VAL A 26 6.38 8.16 -8.82
CA VAL A 26 7.12 8.62 -10.00
C VAL A 26 8.06 9.76 -9.62
N ARG A 27 7.56 10.82 -9.01
CA ARG A 27 8.41 11.92 -8.57
C ARG A 27 9.35 11.54 -7.44
N GLY A 28 8.94 10.59 -6.61
CA GLY A 28 9.78 10.03 -5.56
C GLY A 28 10.90 9.13 -6.07
N GLY A 29 10.88 8.77 -7.35
CA GLY A 29 11.94 7.94 -7.94
C GLY A 29 11.80 6.45 -7.74
N PHE A 30 10.63 5.96 -7.31
CA PHE A 30 10.38 4.54 -7.04
C PHE A 30 9.72 3.80 -8.20
N THR A 31 9.11 4.53 -9.13
CA THR A 31 8.50 3.96 -10.34
C THR A 31 8.96 4.79 -11.54
N ASP A 32 9.43 4.10 -12.59
CA ASP A 32 9.85 4.78 -13.81
C ASP A 32 8.65 5.45 -14.50
N ALA A 33 8.87 6.63 -15.08
CA ALA A 33 7.81 7.42 -15.71
C ALA A 33 7.07 6.64 -16.82
N ILE A 34 7.77 5.75 -17.51
CA ILE A 34 7.16 4.93 -18.56
C ILE A 34 6.10 3.96 -17.99
N LEU A 35 6.15 3.67 -16.69
CA LEU A 35 5.20 2.79 -16.01
C LEU A 35 4.12 3.57 -15.27
N ALA A 36 4.02 4.90 -15.48
CA ALA A 36 3.06 5.74 -14.75
C ALA A 36 1.60 5.31 -14.96
N ASP A 37 1.28 4.67 -16.08
CA ASP A 37 -0.07 4.18 -16.34
C ASP A 37 -0.52 3.11 -15.34
N THR A 38 0.43 2.41 -14.71
CA THR A 38 0.11 1.43 -13.66
C THR A 38 -0.43 2.09 -12.39
N LEU A 39 -0.30 3.40 -12.28
CA LEU A 39 -0.75 4.20 -11.14
C LEU A 39 -2.04 4.97 -11.43
N LEU A 40 -2.64 4.81 -12.62
CA LEU A 40 -3.95 5.37 -12.90
C LEU A 40 -5.02 4.66 -12.08
N ALA A 41 -6.06 5.40 -11.68
CA ALA A 41 -7.08 4.90 -10.77
C ALA A 41 -7.67 3.56 -11.20
N ALA A 42 -8.03 3.41 -12.48
CA ALA A 42 -8.59 2.17 -12.99
C ALA A 42 -7.64 0.99 -12.79
N ALA A 43 -6.34 1.18 -13.06
CA ALA A 43 -5.34 0.13 -12.89
C ALA A 43 -5.15 -0.23 -11.42
N VAL A 44 -5.14 0.76 -10.53
CA VAL A 44 -4.99 0.54 -9.09
C VAL A 44 -6.21 -0.17 -8.51
N ARG A 45 -7.41 0.29 -8.87
CA ARG A 45 -8.66 -0.35 -8.41
C ARG A 45 -8.82 -1.79 -8.92
N ALA A 46 -8.25 -2.09 -10.08
CA ALA A 46 -8.24 -3.46 -10.62
C ALA A 46 -7.39 -4.42 -9.76
N ARG A 47 -6.45 -3.91 -8.96
CA ARG A 47 -5.64 -4.74 -8.04
C ARG A 47 -6.44 -5.21 -6.83
N GLY A 48 -7.28 -4.34 -6.26
CA GLY A 48 -8.01 -4.65 -5.04
C GLY A 48 -8.71 -3.44 -4.46
N GLU A 49 -9.00 -3.49 -3.16
CA GLU A 49 -9.69 -2.42 -2.44
C GLU A 49 -8.72 -1.30 -2.06
N VAL A 50 -9.03 -0.08 -2.47
CA VAL A 50 -8.25 1.11 -2.09
C VAL A 50 -8.81 1.67 -0.79
N LEU A 51 -7.98 1.73 0.25
CA LEU A 51 -8.32 2.34 1.53
C LEU A 51 -7.78 3.76 1.55
N ALA A 52 -8.59 4.69 2.02
CA ALA A 52 -8.27 6.11 2.07
C ALA A 52 -8.24 6.60 3.51
N ALA A 53 -7.26 7.44 3.83
CA ALA A 53 -7.21 8.20 5.07
C ALA A 53 -7.64 9.63 4.78
N ARG A 54 -8.62 10.11 5.53
CA ARG A 54 -9.16 11.46 5.41
C ARG A 54 -9.14 12.16 6.77
N ASP A 55 -9.06 13.48 6.75
CA ASP A 55 -9.19 14.30 7.96
C ASP A 55 -10.61 14.88 8.10
N GLY A 56 -10.77 15.77 9.08
CA GLY A 56 -12.06 16.42 9.34
C GLY A 56 -12.54 17.35 8.22
N THR A 57 -11.66 17.74 7.29
CA THR A 57 -12.02 18.55 6.11
C THR A 57 -12.32 17.69 4.89
N ASP A 58 -12.35 16.37 5.07
CA ASP A 58 -12.57 15.39 4.01
C ASP A 58 -11.46 15.35 2.95
N SER A 59 -10.29 15.91 3.27
CA SER A 59 -9.12 15.86 2.38
C SER A 59 -8.52 14.45 2.38
N LEU A 60 -8.10 13.99 1.19
CA LEU A 60 -7.39 12.72 1.05
C LEU A 60 -5.95 12.90 1.50
N LEU A 61 -5.57 12.22 2.57
CA LEU A 61 -4.23 12.33 3.17
C LEU A 61 -3.30 11.18 2.78
N GLY A 62 -3.86 10.03 2.50
CA GLY A 62 -3.08 8.87 2.13
C GLY A 62 -3.96 7.71 1.66
N THR A 63 -3.33 6.73 1.03
CA THR A 63 -4.01 5.52 0.55
C THR A 63 -3.12 4.30 0.69
N VAL A 64 -3.73 3.12 0.72
CA VAL A 64 -3.08 1.83 0.54
C VAL A 64 -4.06 0.92 -0.18
N THR A 65 -3.55 0.00 -1.01
CA THR A 65 -4.39 -0.95 -1.72
C THR A 65 -4.25 -2.33 -1.11
N LEU A 66 -5.36 -2.93 -0.73
CA LEU A 66 -5.43 -4.28 -0.19
C LEU A 66 -5.78 -5.24 -1.32
N VAL A 67 -4.85 -6.12 -1.66
CA VAL A 67 -4.93 -6.99 -2.84
C VAL A 67 -5.30 -8.40 -2.38
N PRO A 68 -6.49 -8.90 -2.76
CA PRO A 68 -6.94 -10.23 -2.33
C PRO A 68 -6.25 -11.36 -3.09
N PRO A 69 -6.30 -12.61 -2.57
CA PRO A 69 -5.59 -13.74 -3.19
C PRO A 69 -6.01 -14.05 -4.62
N GLY A 70 -7.26 -13.72 -4.99
CA GLY A 70 -7.77 -13.95 -6.34
C GLY A 70 -7.42 -12.87 -7.35
N SER A 71 -6.75 -11.80 -6.94
CA SER A 71 -6.42 -10.69 -7.82
C SER A 71 -5.35 -11.08 -8.85
N PRO A 72 -5.49 -10.66 -10.12
CA PRO A 72 -4.43 -10.84 -11.10
C PRO A 72 -3.17 -10.03 -10.76
N ALA A 73 -3.26 -9.04 -9.88
CA ALA A 73 -2.13 -8.24 -9.43
C ALA A 73 -1.33 -8.90 -8.31
N ARG A 74 -1.82 -10.01 -7.76
CA ARG A 74 -1.10 -10.77 -6.75
C ARG A 74 0.24 -11.25 -7.30
N ARG A 75 1.30 -11.03 -6.53
CA ARG A 75 2.66 -11.39 -6.97
C ARG A 75 3.32 -12.42 -6.06
N LEU A 76 3.28 -12.22 -4.76
CA LEU A 76 4.02 -13.02 -3.78
C LEU A 76 3.13 -13.77 -2.80
N ALA A 77 1.93 -13.27 -2.55
CA ALA A 77 1.04 -13.85 -1.55
C ALA A 77 0.68 -15.29 -1.89
N THR A 78 0.71 -16.14 -0.88
CA THR A 78 0.11 -17.47 -0.96
C THR A 78 -1.41 -17.32 -1.04
N PRO A 79 -2.16 -18.39 -1.37
CA PRO A 79 -3.63 -18.31 -1.37
C PRO A 79 -4.24 -17.91 -0.03
N GLU A 80 -3.47 -18.00 1.06
CA GLU A 80 -3.92 -17.67 2.41
C GLU A 80 -3.49 -16.27 2.86
N GLU A 81 -2.78 -15.54 2.01
CA GLU A 81 -2.27 -14.21 2.30
C GLU A 81 -2.91 -13.16 1.38
N LEU A 82 -3.01 -11.93 1.89
CA LEU A 82 -3.27 -10.76 1.05
C LEU A 82 -1.96 -10.00 0.83
N GLU A 83 -1.96 -9.10 -0.16
CA GLU A 83 -0.82 -8.19 -0.38
C GLU A 83 -1.24 -6.75 -0.10
N LEU A 84 -0.30 -5.94 0.36
CA LEU A 84 -0.46 -4.49 0.39
C LEU A 84 0.35 -3.88 -0.74
N HIS A 85 -0.30 -3.05 -1.53
CA HIS A 85 0.34 -2.31 -2.62
C HIS A 85 0.19 -0.81 -2.39
N LEU A 86 1.19 -0.05 -2.81
CA LEU A 86 1.08 1.38 -3.05
C LEU A 86 0.64 2.20 -1.82
N LEU A 87 1.27 1.97 -0.67
CA LEU A 87 1.09 2.87 0.46
C LEU A 87 1.66 4.25 0.09
N ALA A 88 0.85 5.27 0.23
CA ALA A 88 1.25 6.64 -0.06
C ALA A 88 0.60 7.60 0.94
N VAL A 89 1.37 8.56 1.44
CA VAL A 89 0.88 9.61 2.33
C VAL A 89 1.35 10.95 1.76
N ARG A 90 0.45 11.93 1.70
CA ARG A 90 0.79 13.27 1.23
C ARG A 90 1.99 13.81 2.00
N PRO A 91 2.94 14.48 1.33
CA PRO A 91 4.13 15.01 2.00
C PRO A 91 3.81 15.92 3.18
N ASP A 92 2.78 16.77 3.05
CA ASP A 92 2.38 17.71 4.12
C ASP A 92 1.61 17.04 5.25
N ALA A 93 1.24 15.79 5.09
CA ALA A 93 0.52 15.02 6.11
C ALA A 93 1.40 13.93 6.78
N ARG A 94 2.68 13.87 6.42
CA ARG A 94 3.60 12.89 7.01
C ARG A 94 3.88 13.20 8.48
N ARG A 95 4.36 12.19 9.22
CA ARG A 95 4.68 12.25 10.67
C ARG A 95 3.45 12.48 11.54
N ARG A 96 2.25 12.16 11.02
CA ARG A 96 0.99 12.25 11.76
C ARG A 96 0.39 10.86 12.05
N GLY A 97 1.16 9.79 11.80
CA GLY A 97 0.70 8.42 12.01
C GLY A 97 -0.28 7.90 10.96
N ILE A 98 -0.43 8.58 9.84
CA ILE A 98 -1.42 8.23 8.81
C ILE A 98 -1.06 6.91 8.13
N GLY A 99 0.21 6.73 7.75
CA GLY A 99 0.67 5.48 7.14
C GLY A 99 0.46 4.30 8.06
N GLU A 100 0.77 4.46 9.34
CA GLU A 100 0.57 3.40 10.33
C GLU A 100 -0.92 3.09 10.50
N ALA A 101 -1.78 4.10 10.54
CA ALA A 101 -3.23 3.90 10.65
C ALA A 101 -3.78 3.12 9.44
N LEU A 102 -3.32 3.45 8.24
CA LEU A 102 -3.70 2.74 7.02
C LEU A 102 -3.28 1.27 7.07
N VAL A 103 -2.03 1.00 7.44
CA VAL A 103 -1.50 -0.37 7.50
C VAL A 103 -2.24 -1.18 8.56
N ARG A 104 -2.46 -0.60 9.75
CA ARG A 104 -3.17 -1.31 10.81
C ARG A 104 -4.61 -1.60 10.46
N ASP A 105 -5.28 -0.68 9.78
CA ASP A 105 -6.65 -0.92 9.30
C ASP A 105 -6.69 -2.02 8.25
N ALA A 106 -5.74 -2.01 7.32
CA ALA A 106 -5.62 -3.06 6.31
C ALA A 106 -5.38 -4.43 6.94
N LEU A 107 -4.53 -4.51 7.99
CA LEU A 107 -4.30 -5.76 8.72
C LEU A 107 -5.58 -6.25 9.38
N ARG A 108 -6.35 -5.36 10.02
CA ARG A 108 -7.63 -5.74 10.63
C ARG A 108 -8.62 -6.29 9.60
N ARG A 109 -8.68 -5.67 8.43
CA ARG A 109 -9.56 -6.13 7.34
C ARG A 109 -9.13 -7.49 6.83
N ALA A 110 -7.84 -7.69 6.60
CA ALA A 110 -7.29 -8.98 6.17
C ALA A 110 -7.61 -10.09 7.18
N GLN A 111 -7.45 -9.80 8.46
CA GLN A 111 -7.76 -10.77 9.52
C GLN A 111 -9.25 -11.13 9.54
N ARG A 112 -10.13 -10.14 9.39
CA ARG A 112 -11.58 -10.38 9.31
C ARG A 112 -11.99 -11.22 8.11
N GLU A 113 -11.23 -11.14 7.02
CA GLU A 113 -11.45 -11.96 5.83
C GLU A 113 -10.90 -13.38 5.98
N GLY A 114 -10.29 -13.70 7.12
CA GLY A 114 -9.76 -15.03 7.39
C GLY A 114 -8.35 -15.26 6.84
N ALA A 115 -7.64 -14.22 6.42
CA ALA A 115 -6.27 -14.36 5.95
C ALA A 115 -5.35 -14.83 7.08
N ARG A 116 -4.35 -15.61 6.73
CA ARG A 116 -3.30 -16.02 7.66
C ARG A 116 -2.18 -15.03 7.77
N GLY A 117 -2.03 -14.15 6.81
CA GLY A 117 -1.00 -13.14 6.82
C GLY A 117 -1.14 -12.13 5.70
N VAL A 118 -0.20 -11.20 5.68
CA VAL A 118 -0.12 -10.14 4.68
C VAL A 118 1.34 -10.00 4.24
N VAL A 119 1.57 -9.87 2.94
CA VAL A 119 2.89 -9.67 2.38
C VAL A 119 2.94 -8.34 1.64
N LEU A 120 4.09 -7.70 1.68
CA LEU A 120 4.37 -6.48 0.93
C LEU A 120 5.85 -6.41 0.58
N TRP A 121 6.23 -5.43 -0.22
CA TRP A 121 7.63 -5.18 -0.54
C TRP A 121 7.95 -3.70 -0.54
N THR A 122 9.21 -3.41 -0.26
CA THR A 122 9.78 -2.07 -0.26
C THR A 122 10.97 -2.03 -1.21
N GLN A 123 11.48 -0.84 -1.46
CA GLN A 123 12.77 -0.68 -2.12
C GLN A 123 13.84 -0.29 -1.09
N PRO A 124 15.14 -0.55 -1.37
CA PRO A 124 16.19 -0.34 -0.37
C PRO A 124 16.28 1.08 0.21
N THR A 125 15.84 2.09 -0.55
CA THR A 125 15.89 3.50 -0.11
C THR A 125 14.62 3.95 0.62
N MET A 126 13.61 3.08 0.76
CA MET A 126 12.37 3.40 1.46
C MET A 126 12.53 3.23 2.97
N ASP A 127 13.41 4.01 3.59
CA ASP A 127 13.76 3.84 5.01
C ASP A 127 12.56 4.06 5.94
N ALA A 128 11.79 5.10 5.69
CA ALA A 128 10.63 5.43 6.52
C ALA A 128 9.56 4.33 6.45
N ALA A 129 9.31 3.80 5.25
CA ALA A 129 8.35 2.71 5.05
C ALA A 129 8.82 1.44 5.75
N GLN A 130 10.09 1.09 5.62
CA GLN A 130 10.65 -0.10 6.28
C GLN A 130 10.50 -0.01 7.80
N ARG A 131 10.80 1.15 8.39
CA ARG A 131 10.62 1.35 9.82
C ARG A 131 9.16 1.26 10.24
N LEU A 132 8.25 1.80 9.42
CA LEU A 132 6.81 1.73 9.68
C LEU A 132 6.33 0.28 9.71
N TYR A 133 6.73 -0.53 8.74
CA TYR A 133 6.29 -1.92 8.68
C TYR A 133 6.83 -2.73 9.85
N LEU A 134 8.07 -2.49 10.27
CA LEU A 134 8.62 -3.13 11.46
C LEU A 134 7.82 -2.75 12.71
N ARG A 135 7.45 -1.47 12.86
CA ARG A 135 6.59 -1.05 13.99
C ARG A 135 5.23 -1.72 13.97
N CYS A 136 4.69 -1.99 12.80
CA CYS A 136 3.40 -2.68 12.67
C CYS A 136 3.48 -4.17 12.90
N GLY A 137 4.67 -4.74 13.05
CA GLY A 137 4.86 -6.15 13.33
C GLY A 137 5.25 -7.00 12.12
N PHE A 138 5.53 -6.39 10.98
CA PHE A 138 6.06 -7.12 9.83
C PHE A 138 7.50 -7.53 10.08
N GLU A 139 7.88 -8.68 9.55
CA GLU A 139 9.25 -9.18 9.58
C GLU A 139 9.79 -9.30 8.15
N ARG A 140 11.10 -9.09 8.01
CA ARG A 140 11.77 -9.27 6.73
C ARG A 140 11.75 -10.73 6.31
N ASP A 141 11.43 -10.98 5.05
CA ASP A 141 11.54 -12.28 4.41
C ASP A 141 12.55 -12.17 3.25
N ALA A 142 13.83 -12.18 3.60
CA ALA A 142 14.89 -11.96 2.62
C ALA A 142 14.93 -13.05 1.55
N SER A 143 14.45 -14.25 1.86
CA SER A 143 14.41 -15.36 0.89
C SER A 143 13.45 -15.09 -0.27
N ALA A 144 12.49 -14.20 -0.08
CA ALA A 144 11.50 -13.84 -1.09
C ALA A 144 11.88 -12.55 -1.86
N ASP A 145 12.96 -11.88 -1.50
CA ASP A 145 13.41 -10.68 -2.18
C ASP A 145 13.58 -10.94 -3.69
N PHE A 146 13.27 -9.95 -4.49
CA PHE A 146 13.32 -10.08 -5.94
C PHE A 146 13.82 -8.79 -6.60
N SER A 147 14.15 -8.90 -7.88
CA SER A 147 14.59 -7.76 -8.69
C SER A 147 13.71 -7.65 -9.92
N ARG A 148 13.55 -6.42 -10.41
CA ARG A 148 12.92 -6.15 -11.68
C ARG A 148 13.75 -5.08 -12.38
N GLY A 149 14.49 -5.46 -13.43
CA GLY A 149 15.49 -4.58 -14.01
C GLY A 149 16.57 -4.24 -12.99
N ALA A 150 16.88 -2.96 -12.86
CA ALA A 150 17.86 -2.47 -11.90
C ALA A 150 17.30 -2.27 -10.49
N ARG A 151 15.99 -2.44 -10.30
CA ARG A 151 15.36 -2.22 -9.00
C ARG A 151 15.34 -3.50 -8.17
N GLN A 152 15.70 -3.35 -6.90
CA GLN A 152 15.61 -4.42 -5.90
C GLN A 152 14.37 -4.19 -5.03
N PHE A 153 13.71 -5.30 -4.68
CA PHE A 153 12.53 -5.27 -3.83
C PHE A 153 12.75 -6.18 -2.63
N LEU A 154 12.51 -5.62 -1.45
CA LEU A 154 12.70 -6.26 -0.16
C LEU A 154 11.34 -6.68 0.38
N VAL A 155 11.19 -7.96 0.71
CA VAL A 155 9.90 -8.53 1.11
C VAL A 155 9.75 -8.51 2.63
N HIS A 156 8.54 -8.16 3.07
CA HIS A 156 8.15 -8.17 4.47
C HIS A 156 6.84 -8.95 4.61
N ARG A 157 6.72 -9.73 5.68
CA ARG A 157 5.52 -10.53 5.95
C ARG A 157 5.00 -10.28 7.34
N TYR A 158 3.68 -10.30 7.47
CA TYR A 158 2.97 -10.30 8.74
C TYR A 158 2.19 -11.60 8.84
N VAL A 159 2.29 -12.28 9.99
CA VAL A 159 1.57 -13.52 10.24
C VAL A 159 0.62 -13.29 11.39
N PHE A 160 -0.67 -13.57 11.16
CA PHE A 160 -1.67 -13.46 12.23
C PHE A 160 -1.51 -14.63 13.19
N CYS A 161 -1.58 -14.33 14.49
CA CYS A 161 -1.65 -15.36 15.50
C CYS A 161 -3.00 -16.06 15.43
N VAL A 162 -2.97 -17.39 15.53
CA VAL A 162 -4.17 -18.23 15.54
C VAL A 162 -4.68 -18.36 16.97
#